data_863f3356ab5a9bc4f8f3982bd1614f33
#
_entry.id   863f3356ab5a9bc4f8f3982bd1614f33
#
_cell.length_a   1.000
_cell.length_b   1.000
_cell.length_c   1.000
_cell.angle_alpha   90.00
_cell.angle_beta   90.00
_cell.angle_gamma   90.00
#
_symmetry.space_group_name_H-M   'P 1'
#
loop_
_entity.id
_entity.type
_entity.pdbx_description
1 polymer ?
#
loop_
_entity_poly.entity_id
_entity_poly.type
_entity_poly.pdbx_seq_one_letter_code
_entity_poly.pdbx_strand_id
1 'polypeptide(L)'
;MIKKLEDRGAEMIIQGEKVILRALEKNDADLLLDIINDPDTENMLGGSSYPVSYDMQCEWIENQKNDDTVFRTIIALNDEKKTGIGTIILSNIDMKNGTAEVHVKLAVENNRGKGYGTDAVNTIVKYAFNEMRLNCIYAEILEYNQPSIKLFEKCGFKKEGTLCSRIYKGGKYINLMSFSKVKGI
;
A
#
# COMPACT_ATOMS: atom_id res chain seq x y z
N MET A 1 17.45 -1.58 -33.15
CA MET A 1 16.07 -1.94 -33.55
C MET A 1 15.20 -1.65 -32.34
N ILE A 2 14.70 -0.41 -32.25
CA ILE A 2 13.91 0.07 -31.11
C ILE A 2 12.49 -0.45 -31.30
N LYS A 3 12.07 -1.44 -30.46
CA LYS A 3 10.68 -1.86 -30.42
C LYS A 3 9.83 -0.68 -29.92
N LYS A 4 8.96 -0.18 -30.81
CA LYS A 4 7.86 0.71 -30.47
C LYS A 4 7.14 0.16 -29.25
N LEU A 5 7.07 0.96 -28.19
CA LEU A 5 6.05 0.82 -27.16
C LEU A 5 4.71 0.97 -27.88
N GLU A 6 4.01 -0.11 -28.02
CA GLU A 6 2.63 -0.11 -28.54
C GLU A 6 1.79 0.75 -27.61
N ASP A 7 1.07 1.68 -28.21
CA ASP A 7 0.06 2.51 -27.59
C ASP A 7 -1.00 1.59 -26.94
N ARG A 8 -0.77 1.22 -25.67
CA ARG A 8 -1.74 0.51 -24.87
C ARG A 8 -2.83 1.53 -24.58
N GLY A 9 -4.04 1.27 -25.06
CA GLY A 9 -5.21 2.14 -24.88
C GLY A 9 -5.37 2.68 -23.48
N ALA A 10 -6.32 3.58 -23.25
CA ALA A 10 -6.52 4.32 -22.00
C ALA A 10 -6.37 3.42 -20.77
N GLU A 11 -5.33 3.69 -19.96
CA GLU A 11 -5.06 2.99 -18.71
C GLU A 11 -6.00 3.53 -17.63
N MET A 12 -6.67 2.65 -16.89
CA MET A 12 -7.49 3.05 -15.75
C MET A 12 -6.59 3.53 -14.61
N ILE A 13 -6.78 4.77 -14.19
CA ILE A 13 -6.03 5.45 -13.13
C ILE A 13 -7.00 5.98 -12.09
N ILE A 14 -6.69 5.79 -10.81
CA ILE A 14 -7.40 6.45 -9.72
C ILE A 14 -6.64 7.73 -9.39
N GLN A 15 -7.26 8.87 -9.66
CA GLN A 15 -6.63 10.19 -9.56
C GLN A 15 -6.65 10.71 -8.13
N GLY A 16 -5.47 11.02 -7.58
CA GLY A 16 -5.26 11.81 -6.37
C GLY A 16 -4.89 13.26 -6.70
N GLU A 17 -4.53 14.03 -5.68
CA GLU A 17 -4.09 15.43 -5.84
C GLU A 17 -2.62 15.52 -6.26
N LYS A 18 -1.75 14.70 -5.67
CA LYS A 18 -0.30 14.68 -5.88
C LYS A 18 0.20 13.42 -6.56
N VAL A 19 -0.54 12.32 -6.37
CA VAL A 19 -0.20 11.01 -6.89
C VAL A 19 -1.37 10.43 -7.65
N ILE A 20 -1.07 9.43 -8.46
CA ILE A 20 -2.04 8.55 -9.08
C ILE A 20 -1.85 7.12 -8.56
N LEU A 21 -2.93 6.34 -8.55
CA LEU A 21 -2.87 4.92 -8.29
C LEU A 21 -3.13 4.20 -9.62
N ARG A 22 -2.17 3.41 -10.06
CA ARG A 22 -2.23 2.66 -11.31
C ARG A 22 -2.02 1.18 -11.10
N ALA A 23 -2.31 0.39 -12.11
CA ALA A 23 -2.06 -1.04 -12.08
C ALA A 23 -0.58 -1.35 -11.86
N LEU A 24 -0.32 -2.52 -11.25
CA LEU A 24 1.00 -3.12 -11.13
C LEU A 24 1.41 -3.68 -12.50
N GLU A 25 2.59 -3.29 -12.97
CA GLU A 25 3.18 -3.74 -14.23
C GLU A 25 4.50 -4.50 -13.99
N LYS A 26 4.93 -5.30 -14.96
CA LYS A 26 6.21 -6.04 -14.87
C LYS A 26 7.42 -5.13 -14.64
N ASN A 27 7.36 -3.93 -15.19
CA ASN A 27 8.44 -2.93 -15.05
C ASN A 27 8.55 -2.33 -13.63
N ASP A 28 7.63 -2.66 -12.72
CA ASP A 28 7.70 -2.23 -11.33
C ASP A 28 8.54 -3.17 -10.44
N ALA A 29 9.14 -4.22 -11.03
CA ALA A 29 9.90 -5.21 -10.27
C ALA A 29 11.03 -4.60 -9.44
N ASP A 30 11.81 -3.68 -10.01
CA ASP A 30 12.91 -2.99 -9.31
C ASP A 30 12.38 -2.17 -8.13
N LEU A 31 11.32 -1.39 -8.34
CA LEU A 31 10.67 -0.61 -7.28
C LEU A 31 10.19 -1.50 -6.12
N LEU A 32 9.55 -2.61 -6.44
CA LEU A 32 9.04 -3.53 -5.43
C LEU A 32 10.17 -4.23 -4.68
N LEU A 33 11.23 -4.59 -5.39
CA LEU A 33 12.42 -5.21 -4.82
C LEU A 33 13.13 -4.27 -3.85
N ASP A 34 13.30 -3.01 -4.23
CA ASP A 34 13.86 -1.97 -3.37
C ASP A 34 13.05 -1.78 -2.09
N ILE A 35 11.72 -1.78 -2.20
CA ILE A 35 10.83 -1.65 -1.04
C ILE A 35 10.92 -2.85 -0.11
N ILE A 36 10.92 -4.08 -0.66
CA ILE A 36 10.82 -5.29 0.17
C ILE A 36 12.14 -5.65 0.84
N ASN A 37 13.26 -5.31 0.21
CA ASN A 37 14.61 -5.57 0.73
C ASN A 37 15.19 -4.39 1.53
N ASP A 38 14.46 -3.26 1.66
CA ASP A 38 14.89 -2.14 2.48
C ASP A 38 14.76 -2.49 3.98
N PRO A 39 15.87 -2.56 4.74
CA PRO A 39 15.83 -2.95 6.15
C PRO A 39 14.99 -2.00 7.02
N ASP A 40 14.99 -0.71 6.71
CA ASP A 40 14.24 0.28 7.47
C ASP A 40 12.74 0.12 7.24
N THR A 41 12.34 -0.10 6.00
CA THR A 41 10.94 -0.40 5.64
C THR A 41 10.51 -1.72 6.26
N GLU A 42 11.33 -2.78 6.13
CA GLU A 42 11.05 -4.10 6.71
C GLU A 42 10.87 -4.00 8.24
N ASN A 43 11.74 -3.26 8.92
CA ASN A 43 11.66 -3.08 10.37
C ASN A 43 10.38 -2.35 10.83
N MET A 44 9.78 -1.53 9.97
CA MET A 44 8.52 -0.81 10.23
C MET A 44 7.26 -1.60 9.86
N LEU A 45 7.42 -2.81 9.31
CA LEU A 45 6.33 -3.66 8.88
C LEU A 45 6.27 -4.95 9.70
N GLY A 46 5.09 -5.53 9.81
CA GLY A 46 4.89 -6.86 10.42
C GLY A 46 5.19 -8.04 9.50
N GLY A 47 5.75 -7.79 8.30
CA GLY A 47 5.92 -8.78 7.25
C GLY A 47 7.11 -9.74 7.42
N SER A 48 7.45 -10.44 6.35
CA SER A 48 8.48 -11.47 6.33
C SER A 48 9.87 -10.85 6.33
N SER A 49 10.79 -11.42 7.12
CA SER A 49 12.17 -10.97 7.26
C SER A 49 13.14 -11.73 6.35
N TYR A 50 12.70 -12.13 5.15
CA TYR A 50 13.52 -12.87 4.21
C TYR A 50 13.93 -12.01 3.02
N PRO A 51 15.23 -12.06 2.59
CA PRO A 51 15.65 -11.42 1.36
C PRO A 51 14.92 -12.00 0.16
N VAL A 52 14.49 -11.13 -0.75
CA VAL A 52 13.80 -11.51 -1.99
C VAL A 52 14.74 -11.25 -3.16
N SER A 53 14.95 -12.25 -4.04
CA SER A 53 15.73 -12.07 -5.27
C SER A 53 14.89 -11.40 -6.36
N TYR A 54 15.57 -10.84 -7.36
CA TYR A 54 14.91 -10.25 -8.53
C TYR A 54 14.00 -11.24 -9.25
N ASP A 55 14.48 -12.46 -9.46
CA ASP A 55 13.70 -13.50 -10.14
C ASP A 55 12.44 -13.88 -9.34
N MET A 56 12.55 -14.01 -8.00
CA MET A 56 11.40 -14.24 -7.13
C MET A 56 10.38 -13.10 -7.21
N GLN A 57 10.85 -11.85 -7.29
CA GLN A 57 9.97 -10.69 -7.42
C GLN A 57 9.25 -10.68 -8.78
N CYS A 58 9.96 -11.00 -9.86
CA CYS A 58 9.36 -11.13 -11.20
C CYS A 58 8.31 -12.25 -11.25
N GLU A 59 8.64 -13.42 -10.71
CA GLU A 59 7.72 -14.55 -10.63
C GLU A 59 6.47 -14.19 -9.80
N TRP A 60 6.65 -13.49 -8.68
CA TRP A 60 5.54 -13.02 -7.87
C TRP A 60 4.62 -12.08 -8.66
N ILE A 61 5.15 -11.14 -9.44
CA ILE A 61 4.35 -10.25 -10.29
C ILE A 61 3.58 -11.06 -11.33
N GLU A 62 4.23 -12.02 -12.00
CA GLU A 62 3.61 -12.84 -13.05
C GLU A 62 2.49 -13.75 -12.51
N ASN A 63 2.63 -14.19 -11.26
CA ASN A 63 1.67 -15.06 -10.58
C ASN A 63 0.53 -14.30 -9.90
N GLN A 64 0.44 -12.96 -10.06
CA GLN A 64 -0.71 -12.22 -9.54
C GLN A 64 -1.98 -12.66 -10.25
N LYS A 65 -2.76 -13.49 -9.56
CA LYS A 65 -4.08 -13.91 -10.04
C LYS A 65 -5.12 -12.87 -9.62
N ASN A 66 -6.22 -12.83 -10.34
CA ASN A 66 -7.40 -12.12 -9.87
C ASN A 66 -7.84 -12.73 -8.54
N ASP A 67 -7.70 -11.96 -7.48
CA ASP A 67 -8.07 -12.30 -6.13
C ASP A 67 -8.98 -11.19 -5.63
N ASP A 68 -10.27 -11.48 -5.53
CA ASP A 68 -11.30 -10.51 -5.14
C ASP A 68 -11.13 -10.02 -3.69
N THR A 69 -10.26 -10.67 -2.93
CA THR A 69 -9.93 -10.27 -1.55
C THR A 69 -8.76 -9.29 -1.46
N VAL A 70 -8.11 -8.99 -2.60
CA VAL A 70 -6.95 -8.08 -2.62
C VAL A 70 -6.99 -7.15 -3.83
N PHE A 71 -6.85 -5.86 -3.58
CA PHE A 71 -6.71 -4.83 -4.61
C PHE A 71 -5.34 -4.15 -4.48
N ARG A 72 -4.46 -4.35 -5.47
CA ARG A 72 -3.06 -3.86 -5.46
C ARG A 72 -2.88 -2.76 -6.47
N THR A 73 -2.23 -1.66 -6.05
CA THR A 73 -1.88 -0.56 -6.94
C THR A 73 -0.47 -0.04 -6.67
N ILE A 74 0.13 0.54 -7.69
CA ILE A 74 1.33 1.35 -7.59
C ILE A 74 0.94 2.79 -7.30
N ILE A 75 1.58 3.38 -6.30
CA ILE A 75 1.56 4.82 -6.10
C ILE A 75 2.56 5.41 -7.08
N ALA A 76 2.11 6.23 -8.00
CA ALA A 76 2.97 6.89 -8.98
C ALA A 76 2.81 8.42 -8.93
N LEU A 77 3.85 9.14 -9.31
CA LEU A 77 3.77 10.58 -9.49
C LEU A 77 2.81 10.90 -10.64
N ASN A 78 2.12 12.03 -10.51
CA ASN A 78 1.27 12.54 -11.59
C ASN A 78 2.12 13.29 -12.60
N ASP A 79 3.10 12.60 -13.20
CA ASP A 79 4.00 13.08 -14.24
C ASP A 79 3.78 12.32 -15.55
N GLU A 80 4.40 12.75 -16.64
CA GLU A 80 4.28 12.11 -17.95
C GLU A 80 4.71 10.63 -17.94
N LYS A 81 5.67 10.27 -17.08
CA LYS A 81 6.21 8.92 -16.96
C LYS A 81 5.42 8.04 -16.00
N LYS A 82 4.52 8.62 -15.20
CA LYS A 82 3.80 7.93 -14.11
C LYS A 82 4.76 7.15 -13.22
N THR A 83 5.84 7.83 -12.82
CA THR A 83 6.96 7.23 -12.09
C THR A 83 6.47 6.60 -10.79
N GLY A 84 6.65 5.29 -10.64
CA GLY A 84 6.28 4.55 -9.43
C GLY A 84 7.15 4.97 -8.25
N ILE A 85 6.52 5.25 -7.10
CA ILE A 85 7.20 5.68 -5.87
C ILE A 85 6.82 4.83 -4.66
N GLY A 86 5.94 3.86 -4.82
CA GLY A 86 5.48 3.01 -3.73
C GLY A 86 4.31 2.13 -4.13
N THR A 87 3.73 1.49 -3.13
CA THR A 87 2.53 0.65 -3.29
C THR A 87 1.47 1.02 -2.27
N ILE A 88 0.20 0.88 -2.66
CA ILE A 88 -0.91 0.88 -1.73
C ILE A 88 -1.86 -0.27 -2.09
N ILE A 89 -2.27 -1.00 -1.07
CA ILE A 89 -2.98 -2.26 -1.21
C ILE A 89 -4.17 -2.24 -0.26
N LEU A 90 -5.32 -2.70 -0.74
CA LEU A 90 -6.40 -3.18 0.10
C LEU A 90 -6.33 -4.70 0.13
N SER A 91 -6.30 -5.29 1.30
CA SER A 91 -6.34 -6.73 1.53
C SER A 91 -7.48 -7.11 2.47
N ASN A 92 -7.72 -8.39 2.64
CA ASN A 92 -8.82 -8.89 3.48
C ASN A 92 -10.16 -8.20 3.12
N ILE A 93 -10.38 -7.98 1.80
CA ILE A 93 -11.61 -7.35 1.32
C ILE A 93 -12.77 -8.30 1.59
N ASP A 94 -13.69 -7.86 2.44
CA ASP A 94 -14.94 -8.56 2.72
C ASP A 94 -16.10 -7.73 2.16
N MET A 95 -16.57 -8.12 0.98
CA MET A 95 -17.67 -7.43 0.30
C MET A 95 -19.01 -7.56 1.03
N LYS A 96 -19.19 -8.62 1.84
CA LYS A 96 -20.42 -8.81 2.62
C LYS A 96 -20.50 -7.82 3.77
N ASN A 97 -19.41 -7.64 4.50
CA ASN A 97 -19.34 -6.75 5.65
C ASN A 97 -18.89 -5.34 5.27
N GLY A 98 -18.40 -5.15 4.03
CA GLY A 98 -17.93 -3.86 3.54
C GLY A 98 -16.62 -3.42 4.20
N THR A 99 -15.69 -4.34 4.48
CA THR A 99 -14.43 -4.03 5.17
C THR A 99 -13.21 -4.38 4.34
N ALA A 100 -12.09 -3.67 4.55
CA ALA A 100 -10.78 -4.01 4.01
C ALA A 100 -9.66 -3.43 4.87
N GLU A 101 -8.50 -4.10 4.84
CA GLU A 101 -7.27 -3.61 5.44
C GLU A 101 -6.44 -2.83 4.42
N VAL A 102 -5.94 -1.66 4.80
CA VAL A 102 -5.09 -0.85 3.93
C VAL A 102 -3.63 -0.94 4.35
N HIS A 103 -2.74 -1.19 3.37
CA HIS A 103 -1.30 -1.17 3.53
C HIS A 103 -0.69 -0.15 2.59
N VAL A 104 0.22 0.69 3.07
CA VAL A 104 0.93 1.69 2.27
C VAL A 104 2.43 1.58 2.50
N LYS A 105 3.19 1.58 1.40
CA LYS A 105 4.66 1.56 1.42
C LYS A 105 5.17 2.57 0.39
N LEU A 106 6.09 3.43 0.78
CA LEU A 106 6.80 4.33 -0.14
C LEU A 106 8.25 3.87 -0.25
N ALA A 107 8.76 3.81 -1.46
CA ALA A 107 10.17 3.61 -1.72
C ALA A 107 10.99 4.75 -1.11
N VAL A 108 12.21 4.41 -0.66
CA VAL A 108 13.01 5.15 0.30
C VAL A 108 13.39 6.57 -0.09
N GLU A 109 13.68 7.35 0.94
CA GLU A 109 14.36 8.65 1.11
C GLU A 109 13.73 9.86 0.40
N ASN A 110 13.68 9.92 -0.90
CA ASN A 110 13.27 11.16 -1.58
C ASN A 110 11.74 11.41 -1.61
N ASN A 111 10.93 10.45 -1.18
CA ASN A 111 9.47 10.52 -1.29
C ASN A 111 8.75 10.72 0.05
N ARG A 112 9.47 10.66 1.17
CA ARG A 112 8.91 10.92 2.51
C ARG A 112 8.75 12.41 2.78
N GLY A 113 7.78 12.78 3.61
CA GLY A 113 7.55 14.18 4.00
C GLY A 113 6.84 15.07 2.97
N LYS A 114 6.68 14.63 1.73
CA LYS A 114 6.05 15.40 0.63
C LYS A 114 4.52 15.28 0.59
N GLY A 115 3.94 14.46 1.46
CA GLY A 115 2.50 14.22 1.55
C GLY A 115 1.96 13.16 0.58
N TYR A 116 2.81 12.46 -0.16
CA TYR A 116 2.41 11.41 -1.11
C TYR A 116 1.67 10.25 -0.44
N GLY A 117 2.13 9.79 0.72
CA GLY A 117 1.45 8.73 1.48
C GLY A 117 0.06 9.16 1.95
N THR A 118 -0.09 10.40 2.42
CA THR A 118 -1.38 10.95 2.84
C THR A 118 -2.35 11.01 1.66
N ASP A 119 -1.88 11.50 0.51
CA ASP A 119 -2.69 11.60 -0.69
C ASP A 119 -3.09 10.21 -1.20
N ALA A 120 -2.16 9.25 -1.26
CA ALA A 120 -2.44 7.87 -1.66
C ALA A 120 -3.49 7.20 -0.76
N VAL A 121 -3.37 7.34 0.58
CA VAL A 121 -4.35 6.78 1.53
C VAL A 121 -5.72 7.41 1.34
N ASN A 122 -5.81 8.75 1.24
CA ASN A 122 -7.09 9.42 1.01
C ASN A 122 -7.72 9.01 -0.33
N THR A 123 -6.91 8.86 -1.37
CA THR A 123 -7.35 8.45 -2.72
C THR A 123 -7.93 7.04 -2.71
N ILE A 124 -7.22 6.06 -2.14
CA ILE A 124 -7.70 4.67 -2.11
C ILE A 124 -8.95 4.53 -1.22
N VAL A 125 -9.00 5.23 -0.08
CA VAL A 125 -10.15 5.20 0.82
C VAL A 125 -11.39 5.80 0.15
N LYS A 126 -11.24 6.93 -0.55
CA LYS A 126 -12.32 7.52 -1.33
C LYS A 126 -12.84 6.56 -2.39
N TYR A 127 -11.93 5.90 -3.12
CA TYR A 127 -12.28 4.90 -4.11
C TYR A 127 -12.99 3.70 -3.48
N ALA A 128 -12.48 3.17 -2.39
CA ALA A 128 -13.06 2.05 -1.66
C ALA A 128 -14.50 2.34 -1.20
N PHE A 129 -14.74 3.54 -0.68
CA PHE A 129 -16.07 3.93 -0.21
C PHE A 129 -17.07 4.20 -1.34
N ASN A 130 -16.63 4.78 -2.45
CA ASN A 130 -17.53 5.24 -3.50
C ASN A 130 -17.75 4.18 -4.58
N GLU A 131 -16.70 3.49 -5.00
CA GLU A 131 -16.74 2.56 -6.13
C GLU A 131 -16.87 1.10 -5.67
N MET A 132 -16.17 0.73 -4.56
CA MET A 132 -16.19 -0.65 -4.06
C MET A 132 -17.30 -0.89 -3.02
N ARG A 133 -18.04 0.17 -2.62
CA ARG A 133 -19.11 0.11 -1.59
C ARG A 133 -18.63 -0.37 -0.22
N LEU A 134 -17.34 -0.23 0.09
CA LEU A 134 -16.85 -0.56 1.41
C LEU A 134 -17.35 0.48 2.42
N ASN A 135 -17.49 0.05 3.66
CA ASN A 135 -18.00 0.86 4.77
C ASN A 135 -16.90 1.20 5.80
N CYS A 136 -15.93 0.30 5.98
CA CYS A 136 -14.87 0.47 6.96
C CYS A 136 -13.53 0.05 6.37
N ILE A 137 -12.56 0.95 6.41
CA ILE A 137 -11.15 0.64 6.07
C ILE A 137 -10.35 0.70 7.35
N TYR A 138 -9.56 -0.35 7.62
CA TYR A 138 -8.74 -0.42 8.80
C TYR A 138 -7.25 -0.63 8.46
N ALA A 139 -6.39 -0.36 9.42
CA ALA A 139 -4.95 -0.56 9.32
C ALA A 139 -4.41 -1.11 10.65
N GLU A 140 -3.54 -2.10 10.58
CA GLU A 140 -2.82 -2.62 11.73
C GLU A 140 -1.37 -2.13 11.69
N ILE A 141 -0.95 -1.42 12.73
CA ILE A 141 0.31 -0.68 12.75
C ILE A 141 1.14 -1.14 13.95
N LEU A 142 2.42 -1.45 13.74
CA LEU A 142 3.35 -1.74 14.84
C LEU A 142 3.39 -0.56 15.81
N GLU A 143 3.29 -0.82 17.10
CA GLU A 143 3.15 0.21 18.16
C GLU A 143 4.27 1.28 18.15
N TYR A 144 5.44 0.95 17.63
CA TYR A 144 6.57 1.87 17.51
C TYR A 144 6.64 2.60 16.16
N ASN A 145 5.81 2.24 15.16
CA ASN A 145 5.83 2.89 13.85
C ASN A 145 5.11 4.24 13.87
N GLN A 146 5.73 5.22 14.54
CA GLN A 146 5.19 6.57 14.69
C GLN A 146 4.89 7.29 13.37
N PRO A 147 5.72 7.13 12.29
CA PRO A 147 5.40 7.71 10.99
C PRO A 147 4.06 7.22 10.42
N SER A 148 3.79 5.91 10.51
CA SER A 148 2.52 5.32 10.04
C SER A 148 1.35 5.76 10.90
N ILE A 149 1.48 5.76 12.23
CA ILE A 149 0.45 6.23 13.15
C ILE A 149 0.01 7.66 12.78
N LYS A 150 0.98 8.59 12.68
CA LYS A 150 0.70 9.98 12.29
C LYS A 150 0.07 10.12 10.90
N LEU A 151 0.48 9.25 9.95
CA LEU A 151 -0.10 9.23 8.61
C LEU A 151 -1.59 8.90 8.66
N PHE A 152 -1.94 7.80 9.34
CA PHE A 152 -3.34 7.35 9.40
C PHE A 152 -4.21 8.31 10.23
N GLU A 153 -3.72 8.84 11.36
CA GLU A 153 -4.42 9.88 12.11
C GLU A 153 -4.71 11.11 11.25
N LYS A 154 -3.71 11.58 10.46
CA LYS A 154 -3.88 12.69 9.52
C LYS A 154 -4.90 12.39 8.42
N CYS A 155 -5.06 11.13 8.02
CA CYS A 155 -6.08 10.69 7.08
C CYS A 155 -7.47 10.50 7.72
N GLY A 156 -7.62 10.79 9.01
CA GLY A 156 -8.88 10.70 9.74
C GLY A 156 -9.22 9.31 10.26
N PHE A 157 -8.24 8.40 10.33
CA PHE A 157 -8.40 7.13 11.00
C PHE A 157 -8.36 7.34 12.53
N LYS A 158 -9.17 6.58 13.25
CA LYS A 158 -9.23 6.61 14.71
C LYS A 158 -8.73 5.29 15.27
N LYS A 159 -7.94 5.36 16.34
CA LYS A 159 -7.49 4.17 17.07
C LYS A 159 -8.67 3.46 17.70
N GLU A 160 -8.85 2.18 17.42
CA GLU A 160 -9.90 1.33 18.01
C GLU A 160 -9.38 0.50 19.18
N GLY A 161 -8.10 0.08 19.12
CA GLY A 161 -7.56 -0.78 20.14
C GLY A 161 -6.09 -1.12 19.96
N THR A 162 -5.62 -2.04 20.80
CA THR A 162 -4.29 -2.63 20.74
C THR A 162 -4.40 -4.15 20.81
N LEU A 163 -3.85 -4.82 19.83
CA LEU A 163 -3.73 -6.27 19.75
C LEU A 163 -2.39 -6.64 20.39
N CYS A 164 -2.44 -7.20 21.59
CA CYS A 164 -1.23 -7.48 22.36
C CYS A 164 -0.43 -8.65 21.78
N SER A 165 0.90 -8.48 21.68
CA SER A 165 1.87 -9.53 21.36
C SER A 165 1.55 -10.29 20.06
N ARG A 166 1.19 -9.58 19.00
CA ARG A 166 0.75 -10.18 17.72
C ARG A 166 1.88 -10.50 16.77
N ILE A 167 2.95 -9.71 16.79
CA ILE A 167 4.06 -9.83 15.83
C ILE A 167 5.33 -10.18 16.59
N TYR A 168 6.04 -11.22 16.13
CA TYR A 168 7.38 -11.56 16.63
C TYR A 168 8.42 -10.90 15.74
N LYS A 169 9.24 -10.00 16.32
CA LYS A 169 10.25 -9.25 15.58
C LYS A 169 11.42 -8.87 16.52
N GLY A 170 12.63 -9.03 16.01
CA GLY A 170 13.82 -8.67 16.78
C GLY A 170 13.93 -9.38 18.13
N GLY A 171 13.52 -10.65 18.21
CA GLY A 171 13.60 -11.46 19.43
C GLY A 171 12.48 -11.25 20.45
N LYS A 172 11.46 -10.43 20.15
CA LYS A 172 10.36 -10.10 21.07
C LYS A 172 9.01 -10.02 20.37
N TYR A 173 7.94 -10.15 21.16
CA TYR A 173 6.59 -9.91 20.68
C TYR A 173 6.24 -8.43 20.75
N ILE A 174 5.65 -7.91 19.68
CA ILE A 174 5.28 -6.52 19.48
C ILE A 174 3.76 -6.42 19.40
N ASN A 175 3.20 -5.35 19.95
CA ASN A 175 1.79 -5.05 19.83
C ASN A 175 1.47 -4.43 18.46
N LEU A 176 0.27 -4.71 17.94
CA LEU A 176 -0.33 -3.98 16.83
C LEU A 176 -1.39 -3.01 17.36
N MET A 177 -1.38 -1.81 16.85
CA MET A 177 -2.44 -0.84 17.04
C MET A 177 -3.41 -0.93 15.87
N SER A 178 -4.69 -1.14 16.16
CA SER A 178 -5.77 -1.12 15.17
C SER A 178 -6.30 0.29 15.03
N PHE A 179 -6.35 0.78 13.79
CA PHE A 179 -6.95 2.05 13.39
C PHE A 179 -7.99 1.80 12.33
N SER A 180 -9.08 2.56 12.34
CA SER A 180 -10.10 2.46 11.29
C SER A 180 -10.65 3.82 10.87
N LYS A 181 -11.25 3.82 9.68
CA LYS A 181 -12.04 4.91 9.14
C LYS A 181 -13.32 4.35 8.57
N VAL A 182 -14.44 4.82 9.10
CA VAL A 182 -15.80 4.42 8.70
C VAL A 182 -16.41 5.49 7.79
N LYS A 183 -17.13 5.06 6.76
CA LYS A 183 -17.80 5.95 5.81
C LYS A 183 -18.86 6.78 6.51
N GLY A 184 -18.78 8.11 6.41
CA GLY A 184 -19.78 9.04 6.93
C GLY A 184 -19.64 9.38 8.43
N ILE A 185 -18.57 8.92 9.09
CA ILE A 185 -18.27 9.26 10.50
C ILE A 185 -16.99 10.08 10.60
#